data_6f1734f41fdf446e71e1b5b59b17c051
#
_entry.id   6f1734f41fdf446e71e1b5b59b17c051
#
_cell.length_a   1.000
_cell.length_b   1.000
_cell.length_c   1.000
_cell.angle_alpha   90.00
_cell.angle_beta   90.00
_cell.angle_gamma   90.00
#
_symmetry.space_group_name_H-M   'P 1'
#
loop_
_entity.id
_entity.type
_entity.pdbx_description
1 polymer ?
#
loop_
_entity_poly.entity_id
_entity_poly.type
_entity_poly.pdbx_seq_one_letter_code
_entity_poly.pdbx_strand_id
1 'polypeptide(L)'
;MKKTFLKNKKNIQFLIIGLGLIGGSIAKRLSKKGFEVLAIDKNKSHLKYAKKSKIIVGSSEKTDCEKKLFVIIALPPKVILSLSLIHI
;
A
#
# COMPACT_ATOMS: atom_id res chain seq x y z
N MET A 1 2.08 -5.80 -23.87
CA MET A 1 1.29 -6.00 -22.89
C MET A 1 1.76 -5.58 -21.59
N LYS A 2 2.56 -6.38 -20.97
CA LYS A 2 3.13 -6.04 -19.70
C LYS A 2 3.83 -4.70 -19.71
N LYS A 3 4.54 -4.41 -20.80
CA LYS A 3 5.27 -3.16 -20.89
C LYS A 3 4.37 -1.95 -20.93
N THR A 4 3.24 -2.06 -21.59
CA THR A 4 2.30 -0.96 -21.65
C THR A 4 1.72 -0.65 -20.27
N PHE A 5 1.37 -1.70 -19.52
CA PHE A 5 0.85 -1.54 -18.19
C PHE A 5 1.88 -0.89 -17.27
N LEU A 6 3.13 -1.34 -17.33
CA LEU A 6 4.19 -0.83 -16.48
C LEU A 6 4.67 0.57 -16.86
N LYS A 7 4.45 0.98 -18.10
CA LYS A 7 4.81 2.33 -18.52
C LYS A 7 3.98 3.39 -17.84
N ASN A 8 2.79 3.04 -17.40
CA ASN A 8 1.88 4.00 -16.77
C ASN A 8 1.94 3.96 -15.25
N LYS A 9 3.15 3.82 -14.71
CA LYS A 9 3.33 3.76 -13.26
C LYS A 9 2.78 5.00 -12.55
N LYS A 10 2.80 6.13 -13.21
CA LYS A 10 2.28 7.37 -12.63
C LYS A 10 0.76 7.35 -12.44
N ASN A 11 0.08 6.47 -13.17
CA ASN A 11 -1.37 6.34 -13.08
C ASN A 11 -1.81 5.20 -12.18
N ILE A 12 -0.87 4.61 -11.46
CA ILE A 12 -1.14 3.47 -10.59
C ILE A 12 -0.69 3.78 -9.18
N GLN A 13 -1.56 3.49 -8.23
CA GLN A 13 -1.23 3.60 -6.81
C GLN A 13 -1.47 2.26 -6.15
N PHE A 14 -0.64 1.93 -5.18
CA PHE A 14 -0.84 0.75 -4.34
C PHE A 14 -1.12 1.20 -2.93
N LEU A 15 -2.16 0.64 -2.32
CA LEU A 15 -2.46 0.90 -0.92
C LEU A 15 -2.25 -0.40 -0.15
N ILE A 16 -1.29 -0.40 0.75
CA ILE A 16 -0.97 -1.58 1.56
C ILE A 16 -1.65 -1.40 2.92
N ILE A 17 -2.48 -2.34 3.29
CA ILE A 17 -3.10 -2.33 4.61
C ILE A 17 -2.32 -3.29 5.49
N GLY A 18 -1.54 -2.75 6.39
CA GLY A 18 -0.66 -3.52 7.26
C GLY A 18 0.78 -3.53 6.77
N LEU A 19 1.66 -2.86 7.51
CA LEU A 19 3.08 -2.74 7.14
C LEU A 19 4.00 -3.68 7.95
N GLY A 20 3.47 -4.80 8.44
CA GLY A 20 4.31 -5.76 9.13
C GLY A 20 5.37 -6.34 8.18
N LEU A 21 5.89 -7.51 8.51
CA LEU A 21 6.96 -8.12 7.69
C LEU A 21 6.57 -8.28 6.23
N ILE A 22 5.40 -8.84 5.99
CA ILE A 22 4.94 -9.12 4.62
C ILE A 22 4.55 -7.84 3.89
N GLY A 23 3.70 -7.01 4.52
CA GLY A 23 3.26 -5.76 3.91
C GLY A 23 4.39 -4.80 3.64
N GLY A 24 5.32 -4.69 4.59
CA GLY A 24 6.49 -3.85 4.43
C GLY A 24 7.39 -4.31 3.29
N SER A 25 7.54 -5.62 3.15
CA SER A 25 8.33 -6.20 2.08
C SER A 25 7.73 -5.90 0.71
N ILE A 26 6.42 -6.03 0.59
CA ILE A 26 5.71 -5.74 -0.65
C ILE A 26 5.83 -4.25 -0.98
N ALA A 27 5.62 -3.39 0.02
CA ALA A 27 5.71 -1.95 -0.16
C ALA A 27 7.10 -1.54 -0.66
N LYS A 28 8.12 -2.13 -0.07
CA LYS A 28 9.50 -1.84 -0.44
C LYS A 28 9.78 -2.24 -1.89
N ARG A 29 9.30 -3.41 -2.30
CA ARG A 29 9.48 -3.88 -3.67
C ARG A 29 8.78 -2.99 -4.67
N LEU A 30 7.54 -2.62 -4.40
CA LEU A 30 6.78 -1.76 -5.29
C LEU A 30 7.41 -0.39 -5.40
N SER A 31 7.88 0.13 -4.28
CA SER A 31 8.55 1.43 -4.26
C SER A 31 9.82 1.41 -5.10
N LYS A 32 10.60 0.34 -4.99
CA LYS A 32 11.83 0.20 -5.77
C LYS A 32 11.56 0.12 -7.26
N LYS A 33 10.39 -0.39 -7.64
CA LYS A 33 10.00 -0.48 -9.04
C LYS A 33 9.43 0.83 -9.57
N GLY A 34 9.34 1.85 -8.73
CA GLY A 34 8.88 3.16 -9.15
C GLY A 34 7.40 3.42 -9.00
N PHE A 35 6.68 2.50 -8.35
CA PHE A 35 5.26 2.70 -8.09
C PHE A 35 5.03 3.60 -6.89
N GLU A 36 3.92 4.29 -6.91
CA GLU A 36 3.50 5.11 -5.78
C GLU A 36 2.81 4.20 -4.77
N VAL A 37 3.34 4.15 -3.57
CA VAL A 37 2.85 3.26 -2.52
C VAL A 37 2.30 4.05 -1.35
N LEU A 38 1.09 3.71 -0.94
CA LEU A 38 0.45 4.28 0.23
C LEU A 38 0.25 3.16 1.24
N ALA A 39 0.06 3.49 2.49
CA ALA A 39 -0.13 2.47 3.52
C ALA A 39 -1.04 2.91 4.64
N ILE A 40 -1.70 1.94 5.24
CA ILE A 40 -2.48 2.12 6.46
C ILE A 40 -1.96 1.09 7.46
N ASP A 41 -1.68 1.51 8.68
CA ASP A 41 -1.20 0.63 9.74
C ASP A 41 -1.62 1.19 11.08
N LYS A 42 -2.04 0.33 12.00
CA LYS A 42 -2.36 0.73 13.36
C LYS A 42 -1.13 1.27 14.07
N ASN A 43 0.03 0.70 13.75
CA ASN A 43 1.28 1.10 14.38
C ASN A 43 1.86 2.28 13.65
N LYS A 44 1.74 3.44 14.27
CA LYS A 44 2.23 4.69 13.68
C LYS A 44 3.74 4.70 13.46
N SER A 45 4.48 3.91 14.22
CA SER A 45 5.93 3.83 14.01
C SER A 45 6.24 3.17 12.69
N HIS A 46 5.45 2.18 12.27
CA HIS A 46 5.65 1.54 10.97
C HIS A 46 5.45 2.55 9.84
N LEU A 47 4.42 3.36 9.94
CA LEU A 47 4.12 4.38 8.94
C LEU A 47 5.22 5.43 8.90
N LYS A 48 5.65 5.86 10.06
CA LYS A 48 6.69 6.88 10.16
C LYS A 48 8.00 6.41 9.56
N TYR A 49 8.38 5.17 9.87
CA TYR A 49 9.59 4.58 9.34
C TYR A 49 9.53 4.45 7.81
N ALA A 50 8.42 3.94 7.30
CA ALA A 50 8.24 3.75 5.87
C ALA A 50 8.26 5.07 5.10
N LYS A 51 7.66 6.10 5.67
CA LYS A 51 7.65 7.42 5.06
C LYS A 51 9.05 8.04 5.07
N LYS A 52 9.75 7.92 6.19
CA LYS A 52 11.10 8.43 6.33
C LYS A 52 12.06 7.74 5.39
N SER A 53 11.87 6.43 5.18
CA SER A 53 12.70 5.65 4.27
C SER A 53 12.27 5.77 2.83
N LYS A 54 11.25 6.59 2.56
CA LYS A 54 10.71 6.80 1.21
C LYS A 54 10.13 5.55 0.57
N ILE A 55 9.69 4.61 1.40
CA ILE A 55 9.03 3.40 0.94
C ILE A 55 7.58 3.73 0.57
N ILE A 56 6.93 4.61 1.36
CA ILE A 56 5.58 5.07 1.07
C ILE A 56 5.58 6.59 0.90
N VAL A 57 4.60 7.09 0.18
CA VAL A 57 4.43 8.54 -0.01
C VAL A 57 3.41 9.14 0.95
N GLY A 58 2.65 8.31 1.61
CA GLY A 58 1.64 8.78 2.56
C GLY A 58 0.68 7.67 2.93
N SER A 59 -0.45 8.03 3.52
CA SER A 59 -1.49 7.07 3.83
C SER A 59 -2.72 7.33 2.96
N SER A 60 -3.88 6.82 3.36
CA SER A 60 -5.05 6.82 2.49
C SER A 60 -5.50 8.19 2.00
N GLU A 61 -5.15 9.25 2.70
CA GLU A 61 -5.55 10.59 2.27
C GLU A 61 -4.83 11.04 1.00
N LYS A 62 -3.80 10.34 0.58
CA LYS A 62 -3.08 10.64 -0.66
C LYS A 62 -3.63 9.89 -1.86
N THR A 63 -4.74 9.19 -1.68
CA THR A 63 -5.37 8.45 -2.78
C THR A 63 -5.89 9.41 -3.84
N ASP A 64 -5.60 9.11 -5.09
CA ASP A 64 -6.02 9.94 -6.21
C ASP A 64 -7.07 9.18 -7.01
N CYS A 65 -8.27 9.73 -7.11
CA CYS A 65 -9.37 9.05 -7.79
C CYS A 65 -9.17 8.92 -9.30
N GLU A 66 -8.23 9.66 -9.86
CA GLU A 66 -7.92 9.56 -11.28
C GLU A 66 -6.90 8.47 -11.59
N LYS A 67 -6.37 7.84 -10.56
CA LYS A 67 -5.39 6.77 -10.73
C LYS A 67 -6.03 5.42 -10.41
N LYS A 68 -5.49 4.37 -11.01
CA LYS A 68 -5.90 3.02 -10.64
C LYS A 68 -5.33 2.69 -9.27
N LEU A 69 -6.20 2.24 -8.38
CA LEU A 69 -5.79 1.90 -7.03
C LEU A 69 -5.86 0.39 -6.83
N PHE A 70 -4.73 -0.20 -6.47
CA PHE A 70 -4.68 -1.60 -6.08
C PHE A 70 -4.52 -1.68 -4.57
N VAL A 71 -5.41 -2.40 -3.92
CA VAL A 71 -5.39 -2.53 -2.47
C VAL A 71 -4.86 -3.90 -2.09
N ILE A 72 -3.82 -3.92 -1.29
CA ILE A 72 -3.22 -5.17 -0.81
C ILE A 72 -3.41 -5.24 0.69
N ILE A 73 -4.08 -6.28 1.16
CA ILE A 73 -4.34 -6.47 2.58
C ILE A 73 -3.34 -7.46 3.13
N ALA A 74 -2.43 -6.98 3.95
CA ALA A 74 -1.36 -7.79 4.53
C ALA A 74 -1.51 -7.87 6.06
N LEU A 75 -2.71 -8.16 6.51
CA LEU A 75 -3.02 -8.30 7.93
C LEU A 75 -3.15 -9.79 8.31
N PRO A 76 -2.97 -10.13 9.58
CA PRO A 76 -3.22 -11.49 10.03
C PRO A 76 -4.68 -11.88 9.72
N PRO A 77 -4.97 -13.13 9.40
CA PRO A 77 -6.32 -13.57 9.04
C PRO A 77 -7.40 -13.16 10.02
N LYS A 78 -7.10 -13.20 11.30
CA LYS A 78 -8.04 -12.80 12.34
C LYS A 78 -8.50 -11.35 12.18
N VAL A 79 -7.56 -10.47 11.87
CA VAL A 79 -7.85 -9.06 11.69
C VAL A 79 -8.64 -8.82 10.41
N ILE A 80 -8.33 -9.56 9.37
CA ILE A 80 -9.03 -9.46 8.09
C ILE A 80 -10.50 -9.84 8.28
N LEU A 81 -10.76 -10.90 9.02
CA LEU A 81 -12.15 -11.31 9.29
C LEU A 81 -12.92 -10.23 10.04
N SER A 82 -12.27 -9.59 11.01
CA SER A 82 -12.89 -8.50 11.75
C SER A 82 -13.26 -7.34 10.85
N LEU A 83 -12.38 -6.98 9.93
CA LEU A 83 -12.66 -5.91 8.99
C LEU A 83 -13.82 -6.26 8.07
N SER A 84 -13.89 -7.49 7.62
CA SER A 84 -14.99 -7.97 6.80
C SER A 84 -16.31 -7.82 7.51
N LEU A 85 -16.37 -8.19 8.77
CA LEU A 85 -17.59 -8.09 9.58
C LEU A 85 -18.03 -6.65 9.76
N ILE A 86 -17.09 -5.74 9.87
CA ILE A 86 -17.39 -4.33 10.04
C ILE A 86 -17.99 -3.74 8.76
N HIS A 87 -17.56 -4.20 7.63
CA HIS A 87 -17.98 -3.66 6.35
C HIS A 87 -19.19 -4.34 5.74
N ILE A 88 -19.64 -5.41 6.33
CA ILE A 88 -20.85 -6.09 5.92
C ILE A 88 -22.07 -5.49 6.58
#